data_e33b6a2643637d5a1ac2654a915b92f8
#
_entry.id   e33b6a2643637d5a1ac2654a915b92f8
#
_cell.length_a   1.000
_cell.length_b   1.000
_cell.length_c   1.000
_cell.angle_alpha   90.00
_cell.angle_beta   90.00
_cell.angle_gamma   90.00
#
_symmetry.space_group_name_H-M   'P 1'
#
loop_
_entity.id
_entity.type
_entity.pdbx_description
1 polymer ?
#
loop_
_entity_poly.entity_id
_entity_poly.type
_entity_poly.pdbx_seq_one_letter_code
_entity_poly.pdbx_strand_id
1 'polypeptide(L)'
;MTFLIILLFLLLILGGIYTWLYRKISKHIPENYPSNKNRQQIDHQKKVLVCFGDSNTHGNVSYNWVNELTLQLPDYQVFNAGINSDLTYTLLRRIADVIACQPDYITILIGTNDVNATMNIKMEKRYQRLGRIDKNTSPNFEDFKKNYTEIIRQLKHQTKAKIAVMSLPVMGEDLTHEANLRADKYSEFILQLADSEQLTYLPVREKQKEFLKKNPRKLEHTFEETYKLLNFSVINHYILDKSWDEITAKHGFQLTPDNLHQNSVAGGIIRDLIAPLPPDRGFLN
;
A
#
# COMPACT_ATOMS: atom_id res chain seq x y z
N MET A 1 6.15 15.02 -46.10
CA MET A 1 7.07 13.94 -45.65
C MET A 1 7.67 14.24 -44.28
N THR A 2 8.30 15.41 -44.06
CA THR A 2 8.96 15.80 -42.79
C THR A 2 7.99 15.81 -41.60
N PHE A 3 6.77 16.35 -41.76
CA PHE A 3 5.77 16.37 -40.67
C PHE A 3 5.38 14.94 -40.19
N LEU A 4 5.20 14.01 -41.14
CA LEU A 4 4.85 12.61 -40.81
C LEU A 4 5.99 11.91 -40.07
N ILE A 5 7.24 12.18 -40.43
CA ILE A 5 8.42 11.64 -39.76
C ILE A 5 8.51 12.18 -38.33
N ILE A 6 8.31 13.48 -38.12
CA ILE A 6 8.29 14.09 -36.79
C ILE A 6 7.17 13.49 -35.93
N LEU A 7 5.96 13.34 -36.49
CA LEU A 7 4.83 12.75 -35.78
C LEU A 7 5.12 11.31 -35.37
N LEU A 8 5.67 10.49 -36.26
CA LEU A 8 6.06 9.11 -35.96
C LEU A 8 7.13 9.05 -34.85
N PHE A 9 8.13 9.93 -34.92
CA PHE A 9 9.17 10.01 -33.87
C PHE A 9 8.60 10.38 -32.52
N LEU A 10 7.68 11.36 -32.45
CA LEU A 10 6.97 11.72 -31.22
C LEU A 10 6.14 10.56 -30.64
N LEU A 11 5.44 9.83 -31.50
CA LEU A 11 4.66 8.66 -31.09
C LEU A 11 5.55 7.54 -30.52
N LEU A 12 6.73 7.31 -31.11
CA LEU A 12 7.70 6.36 -30.59
C LEU A 12 8.25 6.77 -29.23
N ILE A 13 8.55 8.06 -29.03
CA ILE A 13 8.99 8.59 -27.72
C ILE A 13 7.88 8.40 -26.68
N LEU A 14 6.64 8.80 -27.00
CA LEU A 14 5.50 8.67 -26.09
C LEU A 14 5.24 7.19 -25.75
N GLY A 15 5.33 6.30 -26.73
CA GLY A 15 5.22 4.85 -26.55
C GLY A 15 6.33 4.29 -25.66
N GLY A 16 7.56 4.79 -25.82
CA GLY A 16 8.70 4.44 -24.97
C GLY A 16 8.50 4.87 -23.52
N ILE A 17 8.09 6.13 -23.30
CA ILE A 17 7.77 6.69 -21.98
C ILE A 17 6.65 5.89 -21.32
N TYR A 18 5.55 5.64 -22.04
CA TYR A 18 4.44 4.85 -21.54
C TYR A 18 4.88 3.43 -21.10
N THR A 19 5.65 2.75 -21.94
CA THR A 19 6.15 1.40 -21.67
C THR A 19 7.07 1.39 -20.45
N TRP A 20 7.94 2.40 -20.32
CA TRP A 20 8.81 2.55 -19.17
C TRP A 20 8.04 2.80 -17.88
N LEU A 21 7.08 3.74 -17.88
CA LEU A 21 6.20 4.00 -16.73
C LEU A 21 5.38 2.77 -16.35
N TYR A 22 4.81 2.07 -17.36
CA TYR A 22 4.08 0.83 -17.11
C TYR A 22 4.94 -0.22 -16.41
N ARG A 23 6.17 -0.42 -16.87
CA ARG A 23 7.11 -1.36 -16.23
C ARG A 23 7.46 -0.93 -14.81
N LYS A 24 7.75 0.36 -14.62
CA LYS A 24 8.11 0.94 -13.32
C LYS A 24 7.00 0.76 -12.28
N ILE A 25 5.74 0.92 -12.70
CA ILE A 25 4.59 0.86 -11.80
C ILE A 25 4.04 -0.56 -11.65
N SER A 26 3.91 -1.31 -12.77
CA SER A 26 3.15 -2.56 -12.77
C SER A 26 4.01 -3.82 -12.69
N LYS A 27 5.31 -3.72 -13.00
CA LYS A 27 6.22 -4.88 -13.07
C LYS A 27 7.38 -4.81 -12.10
N HIS A 28 7.69 -3.62 -11.61
CA HIS A 28 8.74 -3.44 -10.61
C HIS A 28 8.28 -4.05 -9.28
N ILE A 29 9.16 -4.75 -8.63
CA ILE A 29 9.04 -5.23 -7.25
C ILE A 29 10.08 -4.49 -6.40
N PRO A 30 9.87 -4.29 -5.08
CA PRO A 30 10.86 -3.65 -4.23
C PRO A 30 12.21 -4.37 -4.29
N GLU A 31 13.31 -3.60 -4.25
CA GLU A 31 14.67 -4.16 -4.29
C GLU A 31 14.93 -5.12 -3.12
N ASN A 32 14.39 -4.80 -1.95
CA ASN A 32 14.42 -5.61 -0.74
C ASN A 32 13.18 -6.52 -0.59
N TYR A 33 12.52 -6.90 -1.69
CA TYR A 33 11.45 -7.90 -1.65
C TYR A 33 12.00 -9.25 -1.16
N PRO A 34 11.24 -10.04 -0.37
CA PRO A 34 11.67 -11.35 0.14
C PRO A 34 11.77 -12.43 -0.96
N SER A 35 12.51 -12.13 -2.02
CA SER A 35 12.86 -13.08 -3.08
C SER A 35 13.86 -14.14 -2.59
N ASN A 36 13.98 -15.25 -3.31
CA ASN A 36 15.01 -16.28 -3.01
C ASN A 36 16.40 -15.67 -2.87
N LYS A 37 16.78 -14.75 -3.78
CA LYS A 37 18.06 -14.06 -3.75
C LYS A 37 18.27 -13.26 -2.47
N ASN A 38 17.28 -12.46 -2.07
CA ASN A 38 17.41 -11.60 -0.89
C ASN A 38 17.36 -12.41 0.40
N ARG A 39 16.58 -13.51 0.43
CA ARG A 39 16.54 -14.42 1.59
C ARG A 39 17.87 -15.13 1.83
N GLN A 40 18.62 -15.45 0.78
CA GLN A 40 19.98 -16.02 0.91
C GLN A 40 20.99 -15.03 1.53
N GLN A 41 20.64 -13.75 1.62
CA GLN A 41 21.47 -12.68 2.20
C GLN A 41 20.95 -12.23 3.57
N ILE A 42 20.12 -13.04 4.25
CA ILE A 42 19.65 -12.72 5.61
C ILE A 42 20.84 -12.72 6.56
N ASP A 43 21.02 -11.59 7.24
CA ASP A 43 21.99 -11.43 8.31
C ASP A 43 21.39 -11.96 9.60
N HIS A 44 21.85 -13.12 10.05
CA HIS A 44 21.34 -13.77 11.25
C HIS A 44 21.71 -13.04 12.57
N GLN A 45 22.48 -11.96 12.52
CA GLN A 45 22.73 -11.09 13.66
C GLN A 45 21.65 -10.01 13.82
N LYS A 46 20.83 -9.79 12.79
CA LYS A 46 19.75 -8.82 12.79
C LYS A 46 18.39 -9.49 12.95
N LYS A 47 17.46 -8.73 13.55
CA LYS A 47 16.05 -9.13 13.56
C LYS A 47 15.43 -8.92 12.17
N VAL A 48 14.59 -9.83 11.74
CA VAL A 48 13.93 -9.78 10.43
C VAL A 48 12.53 -9.17 10.58
N LEU A 49 12.30 -8.03 9.93
CA LEU A 49 11.00 -7.39 9.81
C LEU A 49 10.50 -7.50 8.37
N VAL A 50 9.30 -8.04 8.17
CA VAL A 50 8.64 -8.07 6.86
C VAL A 50 7.43 -7.15 6.87
N CYS A 51 7.42 -6.14 5.98
CA CYS A 51 6.28 -5.26 5.73
C CYS A 51 5.46 -5.84 4.57
N PHE A 52 4.30 -6.43 4.87
CA PHE A 52 3.47 -7.19 3.93
C PHE A 52 2.23 -6.41 3.54
N GLY A 53 2.04 -6.12 2.25
CA GLY A 53 0.92 -5.27 1.82
C GLY A 53 0.83 -5.01 0.33
N ASP A 54 0.11 -3.95 -0.01
CA ASP A 54 -0.16 -3.51 -1.37
C ASP A 54 0.76 -2.35 -1.83
N SER A 55 0.24 -1.43 -2.67
CA SER A 55 0.97 -0.26 -3.17
C SER A 55 1.36 0.73 -2.08
N ASN A 56 0.59 0.83 -1.00
CA ASN A 56 0.90 1.68 0.14
C ASN A 56 2.10 1.16 0.96
N THR A 57 2.43 -0.13 0.81
CA THR A 57 3.64 -0.74 1.36
C THR A 57 4.78 -0.74 0.35
N HIS A 58 4.48 -1.00 -0.94
CA HIS A 58 5.49 -0.97 -2.01
C HIS A 58 6.25 0.36 -2.08
N GLY A 59 5.52 1.48 -2.04
CA GLY A 59 6.10 2.82 -2.01
C GLY A 59 6.57 3.37 -3.36
N ASN A 60 6.22 2.75 -4.50
CA ASN A 60 6.60 3.29 -5.82
C ASN A 60 5.52 4.17 -6.47
N VAL A 61 4.32 4.20 -5.95
CA VAL A 61 3.25 5.17 -6.29
C VAL A 61 2.75 5.91 -5.05
N SER A 62 3.53 5.85 -3.99
CA SER A 62 3.25 6.32 -2.65
C SER A 62 4.58 6.68 -1.99
N TYR A 63 4.57 7.44 -0.92
CA TYR A 63 5.75 7.60 -0.07
C TYR A 63 6.23 6.24 0.47
N ASN A 64 7.54 6.00 0.38
CA ASN A 64 8.13 4.73 0.77
C ASN A 64 8.55 4.73 2.25
N TRP A 65 7.57 4.57 3.14
CA TRP A 65 7.80 4.49 4.58
C TRP A 65 8.62 3.25 5.00
N VAL A 66 8.63 2.18 4.19
CA VAL A 66 9.46 0.99 4.47
C VAL A 66 10.95 1.30 4.32
N ASN A 67 11.32 2.10 3.32
CA ASN A 67 12.71 2.55 3.19
C ASN A 67 13.14 3.42 4.38
N GLU A 68 12.24 4.27 4.89
CA GLU A 68 12.53 5.06 6.09
C GLU A 68 12.76 4.17 7.33
N LEU A 69 11.95 3.12 7.50
CA LEU A 69 12.18 2.13 8.56
C LEU A 69 13.55 1.47 8.44
N THR A 70 13.97 1.12 7.21
CA THR A 70 15.30 0.52 6.98
C THR A 70 16.42 1.43 7.45
N LEU A 71 16.28 2.75 7.24
CA LEU A 71 17.26 3.74 7.69
C LEU A 71 17.24 3.95 9.22
N GLN A 72 16.06 3.85 9.83
CA GLN A 72 15.88 4.09 11.27
C GLN A 72 16.21 2.86 12.14
N LEU A 73 16.22 1.67 11.55
CA LEU A 73 16.34 0.39 12.26
C LEU A 73 17.62 -0.38 11.84
N PRO A 74 18.82 0.10 12.21
CA PRO A 74 20.08 -0.53 11.79
C PRO A 74 20.24 -1.98 12.27
N ASP A 75 19.58 -2.34 13.40
CA ASP A 75 19.59 -3.69 13.99
C ASP A 75 18.56 -4.63 13.35
N TYR A 76 17.81 -4.16 12.36
CA TYR A 76 16.82 -4.95 11.62
C TYR A 76 17.21 -5.12 10.16
N GLN A 77 16.91 -6.29 9.63
CA GLN A 77 16.81 -6.48 8.18
C GLN A 77 15.35 -6.35 7.77
N VAL A 78 15.04 -5.27 7.06
CA VAL A 78 13.67 -4.92 6.66
C VAL A 78 13.41 -5.38 5.24
N PHE A 79 12.39 -6.20 5.05
CA PHE A 79 11.89 -6.61 3.73
C PHE A 79 10.61 -5.86 3.38
N ASN A 80 10.56 -5.31 2.18
CA ASN A 80 9.36 -4.72 1.61
C ASN A 80 8.63 -5.76 0.75
N ALA A 81 7.60 -6.36 1.29
CA ALA A 81 6.74 -7.31 0.60
C ALA A 81 5.44 -6.65 0.09
N GLY A 82 5.52 -5.38 -0.33
CA GLY A 82 4.43 -4.64 -0.97
C GLY A 82 4.37 -4.91 -2.47
N ILE A 83 3.19 -5.15 -3.02
CA ILE A 83 2.95 -5.28 -4.47
C ILE A 83 1.73 -4.44 -4.88
N ASN A 84 1.90 -3.60 -5.89
CA ASN A 84 0.84 -2.72 -6.36
C ASN A 84 -0.44 -3.48 -6.75
N SER A 85 -1.57 -2.91 -6.37
CA SER A 85 -2.91 -3.44 -6.67
C SER A 85 -3.23 -4.81 -6.05
N ASP A 86 -2.44 -5.29 -5.09
CA ASP A 86 -2.79 -6.52 -4.38
C ASP A 86 -4.06 -6.34 -3.54
N LEU A 87 -4.91 -7.35 -3.58
CA LEU A 87 -6.00 -7.60 -2.65
C LEU A 87 -5.57 -8.69 -1.65
N THR A 88 -6.37 -8.91 -0.61
CA THR A 88 -6.15 -10.04 0.32
C THR A 88 -6.02 -11.38 -0.42
N TYR A 89 -6.78 -11.58 -1.48
CA TYR A 89 -6.70 -12.76 -2.35
C TYR A 89 -5.31 -12.97 -2.96
N THR A 90 -4.71 -11.94 -3.56
CA THR A 90 -3.38 -12.05 -4.16
C THR A 90 -2.27 -12.05 -3.13
N LEU A 91 -2.47 -11.36 -2.00
CA LEU A 91 -1.55 -11.38 -0.88
C LEU A 91 -1.40 -12.81 -0.32
N LEU A 92 -2.52 -13.52 -0.13
CA LEU A 92 -2.53 -14.91 0.34
C LEU A 92 -1.75 -15.84 -0.60
N ARG A 93 -1.81 -15.64 -1.91
CA ARG A 93 -1.11 -16.48 -2.91
C ARG A 93 0.41 -16.37 -2.88
N ARG A 94 0.96 -15.31 -2.27
CA ARG A 94 2.42 -15.11 -2.16
C ARG A 94 2.91 -15.10 -0.70
N ILE A 95 2.10 -15.57 0.22
CA ILE A 95 2.43 -15.64 1.65
C ILE A 95 3.67 -16.50 1.92
N ALA A 96 3.93 -17.50 1.07
CA ALA A 96 5.11 -18.37 1.16
C ALA A 96 6.43 -17.59 1.11
N ASP A 97 6.51 -16.48 0.38
CA ASP A 97 7.70 -15.65 0.33
C ASP A 97 8.02 -15.00 1.68
N VAL A 98 6.97 -14.59 2.41
CA VAL A 98 7.06 -14.01 3.76
C VAL A 98 7.44 -15.08 4.78
N ILE A 99 6.75 -16.22 4.75
CA ILE A 99 7.02 -17.36 5.66
C ILE A 99 8.46 -17.83 5.50
N ALA A 100 8.96 -17.91 4.29
CA ALA A 100 10.32 -18.37 4.00
C ALA A 100 11.43 -17.46 4.55
N CYS A 101 11.11 -16.20 4.93
CA CYS A 101 12.05 -15.32 5.64
C CYS A 101 12.25 -15.71 7.09
N GLN A 102 11.38 -16.55 7.68
CA GLN A 102 11.34 -16.84 9.13
C GLN A 102 11.42 -15.54 9.96
N PRO A 103 10.50 -14.58 9.74
CA PRO A 103 10.61 -13.25 10.33
C PRO A 103 10.41 -13.27 11.84
N ASP A 104 11.04 -12.29 12.54
CA ASP A 104 10.77 -11.99 13.94
C ASP A 104 9.53 -11.09 14.07
N TYR A 105 9.29 -10.24 13.06
CA TYR A 105 8.19 -9.29 13.04
C TYR A 105 7.55 -9.23 11.66
N ILE A 106 6.23 -9.13 11.62
CA ILE A 106 5.45 -8.91 10.40
C ILE A 106 4.49 -7.76 10.63
N THR A 107 4.46 -6.80 9.72
CA THR A 107 3.38 -5.80 9.66
C THR A 107 2.52 -6.04 8.43
N ILE A 108 1.18 -5.92 8.56
CA ILE A 108 0.23 -6.17 7.48
C ILE A 108 -0.60 -4.92 7.22
N LEU A 109 -0.47 -4.35 6.01
CA LEU A 109 -1.28 -3.25 5.52
C LEU A 109 -1.92 -3.63 4.18
N ILE A 110 -3.15 -4.14 4.22
CA ILE A 110 -3.87 -4.66 3.05
C ILE A 110 -5.36 -4.45 3.20
N GLY A 111 -6.07 -4.23 2.09
CA GLY A 111 -7.52 -4.11 2.03
C GLY A 111 -8.01 -2.86 1.29
N THR A 112 -7.15 -1.87 1.04
CA THR A 112 -7.50 -0.68 0.24
C THR A 112 -8.02 -1.06 -1.14
N ASN A 113 -7.37 -2.04 -1.79
CA ASN A 113 -7.81 -2.52 -3.11
C ASN A 113 -9.04 -3.43 -3.01
N ASP A 114 -9.21 -4.16 -1.91
CA ASP A 114 -10.45 -4.93 -1.65
C ASP A 114 -11.65 -3.99 -1.58
N VAL A 115 -11.56 -2.90 -0.81
CA VAL A 115 -12.62 -1.86 -0.76
C VAL A 115 -12.82 -1.24 -2.16
N ASN A 116 -11.75 -0.79 -2.80
CA ASN A 116 -11.83 -0.10 -4.08
C ASN A 116 -12.46 -0.98 -5.18
N ALA A 117 -12.17 -2.28 -5.18
CA ALA A 117 -12.74 -3.23 -6.14
C ALA A 117 -14.28 -3.39 -6.00
N THR A 118 -14.83 -3.11 -4.79
CA THR A 118 -16.28 -3.17 -4.55
C THR A 118 -17.01 -1.86 -4.89
N MET A 119 -16.29 -0.76 -5.21
CA MET A 119 -16.93 0.55 -5.39
C MET A 119 -17.88 0.59 -6.58
N ASN A 120 -17.54 -0.05 -7.68
CA ASN A 120 -18.38 -0.15 -8.87
C ASN A 120 -17.83 -1.18 -9.86
N ILE A 121 -18.66 -1.54 -10.85
CA ILE A 121 -18.32 -2.54 -11.88
C ILE A 121 -17.08 -2.17 -12.72
N LYS A 122 -16.76 -0.88 -12.90
CA LYS A 122 -15.56 -0.45 -13.60
C LYS A 122 -14.30 -0.81 -12.84
N MET A 123 -14.34 -0.67 -11.50
CA MET A 123 -13.24 -1.05 -10.61
C MET A 123 -13.08 -2.56 -10.56
N GLU A 124 -14.15 -3.32 -10.36
CA GLU A 124 -14.13 -4.77 -10.44
C GLU A 124 -13.44 -5.25 -11.72
N LYS A 125 -13.93 -4.81 -12.90
CA LYS A 125 -13.32 -5.14 -14.19
C LYS A 125 -11.86 -4.70 -14.33
N ARG A 126 -11.46 -3.63 -13.66
CA ARG A 126 -10.06 -3.22 -13.63
C ARG A 126 -9.19 -4.27 -12.93
N TYR A 127 -9.57 -4.72 -11.73
CA TYR A 127 -8.82 -5.73 -10.99
C TYR A 127 -8.83 -7.09 -11.69
N GLN A 128 -9.92 -7.45 -12.36
CA GLN A 128 -9.97 -8.64 -13.23
C GLN A 128 -8.97 -8.54 -14.38
N ARG A 129 -8.90 -7.38 -15.09
CA ARG A 129 -7.92 -7.15 -16.17
C ARG A 129 -6.48 -7.14 -15.69
N LEU A 130 -6.22 -6.70 -14.45
CA LEU A 130 -4.91 -6.75 -13.82
C LEU A 130 -4.55 -8.15 -13.33
N GLY A 131 -5.45 -9.14 -13.41
CA GLY A 131 -5.26 -10.49 -12.91
C GLY A 131 -5.19 -10.57 -11.38
N ARG A 132 -5.79 -9.59 -10.70
CA ARG A 132 -5.80 -9.50 -9.23
C ARG A 132 -6.99 -10.23 -8.60
N ILE A 133 -8.03 -10.44 -9.36
CA ILE A 133 -9.17 -11.31 -9.05
C ILE A 133 -9.52 -12.12 -10.31
N ASP A 134 -10.13 -13.26 -10.13
CA ASP A 134 -10.55 -14.11 -11.24
C ASP A 134 -11.69 -13.45 -12.02
N LYS A 135 -11.75 -13.70 -13.34
CA LYS A 135 -12.69 -13.02 -14.26
C LYS A 135 -14.17 -13.23 -13.92
N ASN A 136 -14.48 -14.31 -13.23
CA ASN A 136 -15.86 -14.69 -12.85
C ASN A 136 -16.15 -14.46 -11.38
N THR A 137 -15.29 -13.72 -10.66
CA THR A 137 -15.41 -13.44 -9.24
C THR A 137 -15.70 -11.95 -9.04
N SER A 138 -16.75 -11.65 -8.29
CA SER A 138 -17.02 -10.30 -7.81
C SER A 138 -16.48 -10.16 -6.39
N PRO A 139 -15.56 -9.21 -6.13
CA PRO A 139 -15.01 -8.99 -4.81
C PRO A 139 -16.11 -8.56 -3.83
N ASN A 140 -16.02 -9.03 -2.61
CA ASN A 140 -16.99 -8.69 -1.57
C ASN A 140 -16.32 -8.73 -0.18
N PHE A 141 -17.05 -8.25 0.83
CA PHE A 141 -16.53 -8.17 2.19
C PHE A 141 -16.31 -9.55 2.84
N GLU A 142 -17.12 -10.55 2.50
CA GLU A 142 -16.97 -11.89 3.08
C GLU A 142 -15.69 -12.59 2.57
N ASP A 143 -15.37 -12.42 1.28
CA ASP A 143 -14.12 -12.94 0.72
C ASP A 143 -12.89 -12.23 1.33
N PHE A 144 -12.98 -10.92 1.57
CA PHE A 144 -11.95 -10.17 2.29
C PHE A 144 -11.73 -10.78 3.68
N LYS A 145 -12.79 -10.96 4.47
CA LYS A 145 -12.70 -11.55 5.81
C LYS A 145 -12.05 -12.93 5.78
N LYS A 146 -12.54 -13.80 4.89
CA LYS A 146 -12.03 -15.16 4.72
C LYS A 146 -10.53 -15.16 4.40
N ASN A 147 -10.11 -14.36 3.40
CA ASN A 147 -8.72 -14.30 2.97
C ASN A 147 -7.83 -13.70 4.06
N TYR A 148 -8.27 -12.63 4.72
CA TYR A 148 -7.49 -11.99 5.79
C TYR A 148 -7.28 -12.94 6.97
N THR A 149 -8.36 -13.63 7.43
CA THR A 149 -8.28 -14.64 8.49
C THR A 149 -7.33 -15.78 8.10
N GLU A 150 -7.38 -16.24 6.85
CA GLU A 150 -6.49 -17.30 6.37
C GLU A 150 -5.01 -16.84 6.33
N ILE A 151 -4.74 -15.58 5.95
CA ILE A 151 -3.40 -14.99 6.03
C ILE A 151 -2.88 -15.06 7.47
N ILE A 152 -3.66 -14.59 8.44
CA ILE A 152 -3.27 -14.60 9.86
C ILE A 152 -3.03 -16.02 10.33
N ARG A 153 -3.95 -16.94 10.02
CA ARG A 153 -3.84 -18.35 10.39
C ARG A 153 -2.54 -18.98 9.88
N GLN A 154 -2.20 -18.77 8.61
CA GLN A 154 -0.98 -19.32 8.03
C GLN A 154 0.29 -18.72 8.65
N LEU A 155 0.35 -17.40 8.84
CA LEU A 155 1.49 -16.74 9.44
C LEU A 155 1.72 -17.20 10.89
N LYS A 156 0.68 -17.30 11.70
CA LYS A 156 0.76 -17.80 13.10
C LYS A 156 1.20 -19.27 13.16
N HIS A 157 0.74 -20.08 12.22
CA HIS A 157 1.08 -21.52 12.22
C HIS A 157 2.49 -21.80 11.69
N GLN A 158 2.98 -21.00 10.74
CA GLN A 158 4.23 -21.30 10.02
C GLN A 158 5.40 -20.37 10.38
N THR A 159 5.17 -19.39 11.26
CA THR A 159 6.23 -18.50 11.78
C THR A 159 6.11 -18.33 13.28
N LYS A 160 7.17 -17.79 13.88
CA LYS A 160 7.18 -17.35 15.30
C LYS A 160 7.09 -15.83 15.43
N ALA A 161 6.75 -15.16 14.33
CA ALA A 161 6.75 -13.70 14.25
C ALA A 161 5.72 -13.07 15.21
N LYS A 162 6.10 -11.95 15.80
CA LYS A 162 5.12 -10.99 16.31
C LYS A 162 4.44 -10.33 15.13
N ILE A 163 3.10 -10.34 15.09
CA ILE A 163 2.33 -9.84 13.95
C ILE A 163 1.57 -8.59 14.37
N ALA A 164 1.71 -7.52 13.58
CA ALA A 164 0.88 -6.34 13.67
C ALA A 164 0.01 -6.18 12.43
N VAL A 165 -1.25 -5.87 12.64
CA VAL A 165 -2.20 -5.55 11.57
C VAL A 165 -2.62 -4.10 11.65
N MET A 166 -2.83 -3.46 10.51
CA MET A 166 -3.14 -2.03 10.41
C MET A 166 -4.56 -1.81 9.93
N SER A 167 -5.25 -0.81 10.50
CA SER A 167 -6.44 -0.28 9.88
C SER A 167 -6.11 0.32 8.51
N LEU A 168 -7.10 0.31 7.59
CA LEU A 168 -6.90 0.84 6.24
C LEU A 168 -6.64 2.34 6.27
N PRO A 169 -5.72 2.86 5.45
CA PRO A 169 -5.58 4.31 5.29
C PRO A 169 -6.89 4.96 4.85
N VAL A 170 -6.99 6.28 5.00
CA VAL A 170 -8.11 7.02 4.42
C VAL A 170 -8.16 6.83 2.90
N MET A 171 -9.36 6.69 2.37
CA MET A 171 -9.65 6.56 0.95
C MET A 171 -10.29 7.85 0.45
N GLY A 172 -9.45 8.78 0.01
CA GLY A 172 -9.83 10.17 -0.16
C GLY A 172 -9.97 10.91 1.17
N GLU A 173 -9.97 12.23 1.10
CA GLU A 173 -9.99 13.10 2.28
C GLU A 173 -11.42 13.59 2.67
N ASP A 174 -12.43 13.26 1.85
CA ASP A 174 -13.83 13.32 2.25
C ASP A 174 -14.17 12.09 3.11
N LEU A 175 -14.16 12.28 4.43
CA LEU A 175 -14.43 11.20 5.38
C LEU A 175 -15.89 10.70 5.35
N THR A 176 -16.80 11.42 4.69
CA THR A 176 -18.20 11.04 4.54
C THR A 176 -18.45 10.23 3.25
N HIS A 177 -17.47 10.18 2.35
CA HIS A 177 -17.59 9.45 1.10
C HIS A 177 -17.70 7.92 1.33
N GLU A 178 -18.48 7.25 0.46
CA GLU A 178 -18.76 5.81 0.54
C GLU A 178 -17.48 4.94 0.64
N ALA A 179 -16.40 5.33 -0.03
CA ALA A 179 -15.12 4.62 0.06
C ALA A 179 -14.57 4.63 1.49
N ASN A 180 -14.68 5.75 2.20
CA ASN A 180 -14.28 5.85 3.60
C ASN A 180 -15.23 5.07 4.53
N LEU A 181 -16.55 5.10 4.29
CA LEU A 181 -17.50 4.33 5.08
C LEU A 181 -17.27 2.82 4.94
N ARG A 182 -16.96 2.34 3.73
CA ARG A 182 -16.57 0.94 3.53
C ARG A 182 -15.25 0.61 4.20
N ALA A 183 -14.24 1.47 4.07
CA ALA A 183 -12.95 1.27 4.72
C ALA A 183 -13.05 1.27 6.26
N ASP A 184 -14.01 2.02 6.85
CA ASP A 184 -14.32 1.91 8.28
C ASP A 184 -14.78 0.49 8.65
N LYS A 185 -15.73 -0.06 7.90
CA LYS A 185 -16.23 -1.44 8.10
C LYS A 185 -15.13 -2.50 7.99
N TYR A 186 -14.23 -2.35 7.02
CA TYR A 186 -13.10 -3.27 6.83
C TYR A 186 -12.08 -3.15 7.96
N SER A 187 -11.80 -1.93 8.41
CA SER A 187 -10.89 -1.65 9.53
C SER A 187 -11.45 -2.15 10.86
N GLU A 188 -12.74 -2.05 11.08
CA GLU A 188 -13.42 -2.62 12.25
C GLU A 188 -13.25 -4.15 12.31
N PHE A 189 -13.41 -4.85 11.18
CA PHE A 189 -13.13 -6.28 11.11
C PHE A 189 -11.67 -6.59 11.44
N ILE A 190 -10.72 -5.80 10.93
CA ILE A 190 -9.29 -5.99 11.24
C ILE A 190 -9.04 -5.83 12.74
N LEU A 191 -9.67 -4.84 13.39
CA LEU A 191 -9.57 -4.65 14.84
C LEU A 191 -10.14 -5.86 15.61
N GLN A 192 -11.35 -6.31 15.25
CA GLN A 192 -11.98 -7.49 15.88
C GLN A 192 -11.14 -8.76 15.70
N LEU A 193 -10.54 -8.94 14.51
CA LEU A 193 -9.64 -10.07 14.27
C LEU A 193 -8.34 -9.94 15.08
N ALA A 194 -7.79 -8.73 15.21
CA ALA A 194 -6.61 -8.50 16.03
C ALA A 194 -6.87 -8.87 17.50
N ASP A 195 -7.99 -8.44 18.06
CA ASP A 195 -8.38 -8.76 19.43
C ASP A 195 -8.58 -10.27 19.63
N SER A 196 -9.32 -10.92 18.73
CA SER A 196 -9.60 -12.37 18.82
C SER A 196 -8.35 -13.23 18.65
N GLU A 197 -7.41 -12.81 17.82
CA GLU A 197 -6.17 -13.51 17.52
C GLU A 197 -4.97 -13.04 18.35
N GLN A 198 -5.18 -12.10 19.29
CA GLN A 198 -4.13 -11.51 20.16
C GLN A 198 -2.97 -10.91 19.36
N LEU A 199 -3.29 -10.17 18.29
CA LEU A 199 -2.33 -9.45 17.46
C LEU A 199 -2.20 -8.00 17.92
N THR A 200 -1.10 -7.36 17.54
CA THR A 200 -0.96 -5.91 17.70
C THR A 200 -1.78 -5.19 16.63
N TYR A 201 -2.68 -4.30 17.06
CA TYR A 201 -3.42 -3.43 16.15
C TYR A 201 -2.75 -2.06 16.05
N LEU A 202 -2.48 -1.59 14.84
CA LEU A 202 -1.91 -0.27 14.57
C LEU A 202 -2.98 0.64 13.94
N PRO A 203 -3.43 1.70 14.65
CA PRO A 203 -4.58 2.52 14.28
C PRO A 203 -4.23 3.59 13.22
N VAL A 204 -3.80 3.18 12.03
CA VAL A 204 -3.40 4.08 10.93
C VAL A 204 -4.54 5.01 10.53
N ARG A 205 -5.72 4.43 10.26
CA ARG A 205 -6.91 5.14 9.83
C ARG A 205 -7.36 6.17 10.85
N GLU A 206 -7.40 5.77 12.10
CA GLU A 206 -7.83 6.60 13.21
C GLU A 206 -6.93 7.84 13.34
N LYS A 207 -5.63 7.66 13.22
CA LYS A 207 -4.63 8.74 13.25
C LYS A 207 -4.76 9.66 12.04
N GLN A 208 -4.96 9.12 10.85
CA GLN A 208 -5.16 9.92 9.64
C GLN A 208 -6.48 10.70 9.68
N LYS A 209 -7.58 10.07 10.15
CA LYS A 209 -8.86 10.75 10.37
C LYS A 209 -8.75 11.85 11.42
N GLU A 210 -8.02 11.62 12.50
CA GLU A 210 -7.74 12.63 13.53
C GLU A 210 -6.99 13.83 12.94
N PHE A 211 -5.97 13.58 12.12
CA PHE A 211 -5.20 14.61 11.42
C PHE A 211 -6.09 15.48 10.52
N LEU A 212 -6.91 14.86 9.66
CA LEU A 212 -7.82 15.57 8.75
C LEU A 212 -8.89 16.40 9.50
N LYS A 213 -9.44 15.86 10.60
CA LYS A 213 -10.40 16.58 11.43
C LYS A 213 -9.80 17.81 12.12
N LYS A 214 -8.53 17.76 12.51
CA LYS A 214 -7.80 18.90 13.09
C LYS A 214 -7.41 19.94 12.05
N ASN A 215 -7.33 19.56 10.78
CA ASN A 215 -6.89 20.40 9.67
C ASN A 215 -7.95 20.43 8.55
N PRO A 216 -9.18 20.94 8.81
CA PRO A 216 -10.24 20.89 7.81
C PRO A 216 -9.89 21.74 6.59
N ARG A 217 -10.13 21.21 5.38
CA ARG A 217 -9.94 21.90 4.10
C ARG A 217 -11.13 21.69 3.19
N LYS A 218 -11.35 22.65 2.30
CA LYS A 218 -12.26 22.47 1.17
C LYS A 218 -11.56 21.59 0.13
N LEU A 219 -12.22 20.51 -0.25
CA LEU A 219 -11.70 19.60 -1.27
C LEU A 219 -12.08 20.10 -2.66
N GLU A 220 -11.12 20.03 -3.58
CA GLU A 220 -11.29 20.43 -5.00
C GLU A 220 -11.58 19.22 -5.90
N HIS A 221 -11.25 18.02 -5.43
CA HIS A 221 -11.40 16.77 -6.16
C HIS A 221 -12.23 15.76 -5.39
N THR A 222 -13.01 14.98 -6.14
CA THR A 222 -13.82 13.88 -5.59
C THR A 222 -13.07 12.54 -5.68
N PHE A 223 -13.58 11.52 -5.00
CA PHE A 223 -13.00 10.18 -5.04
C PHE A 223 -13.09 9.55 -6.44
N GLU A 224 -14.08 9.90 -7.24
CA GLU A 224 -14.27 9.41 -8.61
C GLU A 224 -13.12 9.82 -9.54
N GLU A 225 -12.41 10.91 -9.22
CA GLU A 225 -11.26 11.38 -9.99
C GLU A 225 -9.96 10.62 -9.69
N THR A 226 -9.97 9.67 -8.75
CA THR A 226 -8.79 8.92 -8.27
C THR A 226 -7.84 8.48 -9.39
N TYR A 227 -8.34 7.85 -10.45
CA TYR A 227 -7.44 7.36 -11.52
C TYR A 227 -6.93 8.45 -12.44
N LYS A 228 -7.65 9.55 -12.58
CA LYS A 228 -7.14 10.75 -13.26
C LYS A 228 -6.00 11.34 -12.45
N LEU A 229 -6.21 11.53 -11.13
CA LEU A 229 -5.21 12.05 -10.21
C LEU A 229 -3.99 11.13 -10.11
N LEU A 230 -4.18 9.80 -10.04
CA LEU A 230 -3.08 8.83 -10.05
C LEU A 230 -2.21 8.96 -11.30
N ASN A 231 -2.81 9.05 -12.48
CA ASN A 231 -2.05 9.22 -13.73
C ASN A 231 -1.24 10.53 -13.72
N PHE A 232 -1.86 11.64 -13.26
CA PHE A 232 -1.16 12.90 -13.08
C PHE A 232 -0.03 12.81 -12.05
N SER A 233 -0.28 12.15 -10.93
CA SER A 233 0.70 11.96 -9.86
C SER A 233 1.92 11.18 -10.37
N VAL A 234 1.69 10.10 -11.11
CA VAL A 234 2.76 9.29 -11.72
C VAL A 234 3.60 10.11 -12.71
N ILE A 235 2.96 10.88 -13.60
CA ILE A 235 3.68 11.74 -14.56
C ILE A 235 4.46 12.83 -13.82
N ASN A 236 3.85 13.52 -12.86
CA ASN A 236 4.52 14.55 -12.09
C ASN A 236 5.72 13.99 -11.33
N HIS A 237 5.58 12.81 -10.71
CA HIS A 237 6.67 12.21 -9.95
C HIS A 237 7.80 11.71 -10.84
N TYR A 238 7.51 10.88 -11.86
CA TYR A 238 8.53 10.18 -12.62
C TYR A 238 9.10 10.95 -13.82
N ILE A 239 8.37 11.95 -14.34
CA ILE A 239 8.80 12.75 -15.49
C ILE A 239 9.20 14.15 -15.05
N LEU A 240 8.49 14.76 -14.09
CA LEU A 240 8.72 16.14 -13.66
C LEU A 240 9.45 16.21 -12.31
N ASP A 241 9.91 15.07 -11.76
CA ASP A 241 10.67 14.93 -10.52
C ASP A 241 10.03 15.62 -9.30
N LYS A 242 8.69 15.60 -9.24
CA LYS A 242 7.94 16.14 -8.11
C LYS A 242 7.84 15.13 -6.97
N SER A 243 8.02 15.59 -5.74
CA SER A 243 7.74 14.80 -4.55
C SER A 243 6.24 14.49 -4.43
N TRP A 244 5.91 13.41 -3.70
CA TRP A 244 4.50 13.10 -3.39
C TRP A 244 3.82 14.21 -2.60
N ASP A 245 4.57 14.95 -1.78
CA ASP A 245 4.05 16.08 -1.00
C ASP A 245 3.70 17.29 -1.89
N GLU A 246 4.57 17.64 -2.85
CA GLU A 246 4.28 18.69 -3.84
C GLU A 246 3.04 18.35 -4.68
N ILE A 247 2.89 17.07 -5.05
CA ILE A 247 1.73 16.59 -5.82
C ILE A 247 0.47 16.65 -4.96
N THR A 248 0.53 16.19 -3.71
CA THR A 248 -0.57 16.27 -2.74
C THR A 248 -1.03 17.71 -2.56
N ALA A 249 -0.10 18.63 -2.34
CA ALA A 249 -0.40 20.06 -2.18
C ALA A 249 -1.02 20.67 -3.44
N LYS A 250 -0.51 20.30 -4.64
CA LYS A 250 -1.05 20.74 -5.94
C LYS A 250 -2.50 20.29 -6.17
N HIS A 251 -2.89 19.13 -5.64
CA HIS A 251 -4.25 18.62 -5.72
C HIS A 251 -5.15 19.10 -4.56
N GLY A 252 -4.66 20.03 -3.70
CA GLY A 252 -5.40 20.54 -2.57
C GLY A 252 -5.62 19.55 -1.42
N PHE A 253 -4.91 18.41 -1.44
CA PHE A 253 -4.96 17.38 -0.41
C PHE A 253 -3.89 17.57 0.67
N GLN A 254 -3.93 16.76 1.73
CA GLN A 254 -3.04 16.83 2.88
C GLN A 254 -2.28 15.52 3.15
N LEU A 255 -2.89 14.39 2.84
CA LEU A 255 -2.36 13.04 3.14
C LEU A 255 -2.14 12.20 1.88
N THR A 256 -2.90 12.49 0.81
CA THR A 256 -2.93 11.62 -0.36
C THR A 256 -2.65 12.41 -1.64
N PRO A 257 -1.79 11.94 -2.56
CA PRO A 257 -1.62 12.56 -3.86
C PRO A 257 -2.77 12.27 -4.84
N ASP A 258 -3.61 11.23 -4.57
CA ASP A 258 -4.58 10.72 -5.55
C ASP A 258 -5.79 9.99 -4.94
N ASN A 259 -6.13 10.22 -3.69
CA ASN A 259 -7.17 9.56 -2.91
C ASN A 259 -6.89 8.11 -2.43
N LEU A 260 -5.83 7.43 -2.89
CA LEU A 260 -5.50 6.04 -2.50
C LEU A 260 -4.12 5.90 -1.89
N HIS A 261 -3.15 6.65 -2.40
CA HIS A 261 -1.75 6.50 -2.02
C HIS A 261 -1.35 7.56 -0.97
N GLN A 262 -0.26 7.31 -0.27
CA GLN A 262 0.16 8.12 0.86
C GLN A 262 1.29 9.07 0.48
N ASN A 263 1.26 10.31 0.99
CA ASN A 263 2.40 11.23 0.99
C ASN A 263 3.28 11.00 2.23
N SER A 264 4.29 11.87 2.46
CA SER A 264 5.23 11.70 3.58
C SER A 264 4.56 11.86 4.94
N VAL A 265 3.55 12.72 5.07
CA VAL A 265 2.80 12.91 6.33
C VAL A 265 2.05 11.62 6.70
N ALA A 266 1.30 11.09 5.75
CA ALA A 266 0.51 9.87 5.95
C ALA A 266 1.40 8.62 6.12
N GLY A 267 2.47 8.51 5.33
CA GLY A 267 3.46 7.44 5.47
C GLY A 267 4.26 7.55 6.77
N GLY A 268 4.54 8.77 7.24
CA GLY A 268 5.16 9.03 8.54
C GLY A 268 4.30 8.51 9.69
N ILE A 269 2.99 8.70 9.64
CA ILE A 269 2.05 8.13 10.63
C ILE A 269 2.20 6.60 10.69
N ILE A 270 2.29 5.92 9.53
CA ILE A 270 2.46 4.46 9.48
C ILE A 270 3.79 4.05 10.10
N ARG A 271 4.89 4.70 9.70
CA ARG A 271 6.23 4.45 10.21
C ARG A 271 6.28 4.61 11.74
N ASP A 272 5.73 5.69 12.27
CA ASP A 272 5.81 6.04 13.69
C ASP A 272 4.95 5.12 14.58
N LEU A 273 3.91 4.49 14.01
CA LEU A 273 3.16 3.44 14.71
C LEU A 273 3.97 2.14 14.82
N ILE A 274 4.85 1.86 13.86
CA ILE A 274 5.71 0.66 13.87
C ILE A 274 6.92 0.88 14.77
N ALA A 275 7.63 1.99 14.56
CA ALA A 275 8.87 2.34 15.24
C ALA A 275 8.87 3.84 15.60
N PRO A 276 8.24 4.25 16.71
CA PRO A 276 8.21 5.63 17.14
C PRO A 276 9.60 6.11 17.59
N LEU A 277 9.84 7.42 17.49
CA LEU A 277 10.99 8.09 18.04
C LEU A 277 10.53 9.06 19.16
N PRO A 278 10.95 8.85 20.42
CA PRO A 278 11.84 7.81 20.98
C PRO A 278 11.19 6.40 21.02
N PRO A 279 12.00 5.31 21.10
CA PRO A 279 11.57 3.93 20.79
C PRO A 279 10.69 3.24 21.83
N ASP A 280 10.20 3.89 22.84
CA ASP A 280 9.63 3.26 24.04
C ASP A 280 8.15 2.82 23.95
N ARG A 281 7.47 2.97 22.81
CA ARG A 281 6.01 2.66 22.67
C ARG A 281 5.58 2.05 21.33
N GLY A 282 6.48 1.54 20.51
CA GLY A 282 6.15 0.99 19.21
C GLY A 282 5.93 -0.52 19.19
N PHE A 283 5.51 -1.03 18.06
CA PHE A 283 5.33 -2.47 17.80
C PHE A 283 6.62 -3.28 17.97
N LEU A 284 7.77 -2.69 17.69
CA LEU A 284 9.08 -3.36 17.67
C LEU A 284 9.76 -3.45 19.06
N ASN A 285 9.10 -3.02 20.12
CA ASN A 285 9.63 -3.06 21.49
C ASN A 285 9.23 -4.31 22.26
#